data_bef7213b937676686146699408ecc134
#
_entry.id   bef7213b937676686146699408ecc134
#
_cell.length_a   1.000
_cell.length_b   1.000
_cell.length_c   1.000
_cell.angle_alpha   90.00
_cell.angle_beta   90.00
_cell.angle_gamma   90.00
#
_symmetry.space_group_name_H-M   'P 1'
#
loop_
_entity.id
_entity.type
_entity.pdbx_description
1 polymer ?
#
loop_
_entity_poly.entity_id
_entity_poly.type
_entity_poly.pdbx_seq_one_letter_code
_entity_poly.pdbx_strand_id
1 'polypeptide(L)' 'MHDMALSQFEKALGEKTVMDQQRKELVYNLACVYEELGRREEAAKFFKEIYEVDIGFRDVADKVESGYSSGG' A
#
# COMPACT_ATOMS: atom_id res chain seq x y z
N MET A 1 -0.75 -16.57 -8.92
CA MET A 1 0.46 -15.77 -9.11
C MET A 1 0.52 -14.59 -8.20
N HIS A 2 -0.63 -13.97 -7.96
CA HIS A 2 -0.66 -12.84 -7.04
C HIS A 2 -0.20 -13.22 -5.64
N ASP A 3 -0.51 -14.44 -5.22
CA ASP A 3 -0.11 -14.88 -3.89
C ASP A 3 1.41 -14.92 -3.74
N MET A 4 2.12 -15.34 -4.77
CA MET A 4 3.57 -15.35 -4.73
C MET A 4 4.13 -13.94 -4.67
N ALA A 5 3.53 -13.03 -5.45
CA ALA A 5 3.98 -11.65 -5.45
C ALA A 5 3.78 -11.02 -4.08
N LEU A 6 2.64 -11.30 -3.46
CA LEU A 6 2.38 -10.79 -2.11
C LEU A 6 3.41 -11.28 -1.12
N SER A 7 3.73 -12.57 -1.18
CA SER A 7 4.71 -13.17 -0.30
C SER A 7 6.05 -12.48 -0.40
N GLN A 8 6.48 -12.22 -1.62
CA GLN A 8 7.77 -11.58 -1.85
C GLN A 8 7.78 -10.14 -1.38
N PHE A 9 6.69 -9.42 -1.64
CA PHE A 9 6.59 -8.03 -1.19
C PHE A 9 6.60 -7.96 0.33
N GLU A 10 5.88 -8.83 0.98
CA GLU A 10 5.80 -8.81 2.44
C GLU A 10 7.14 -9.16 3.07
N LYS A 11 7.87 -10.06 2.46
CA LYS A 11 9.20 -10.40 2.94
C LYS A 11 10.14 -9.22 2.83
N ALA A 12 10.10 -8.52 1.70
CA ALA A 12 10.94 -7.35 1.51
C ALA A 12 10.60 -6.26 2.53
N LEU A 13 9.32 -6.07 2.80
CA LEU A 13 8.89 -5.08 3.77
C LEU A 13 9.38 -5.41 5.17
N GLY A 14 9.39 -6.70 5.50
CA GLY A 14 9.83 -7.13 6.82
C GLY A 14 11.29 -6.87 7.11
N GLU A 15 12.07 -6.67 6.08
CA GLU A 15 13.50 -6.40 6.24
C GLU A 15 13.81 -4.93 6.42
N LYS A 16 12.82 -4.07 6.22
CA LYS A 16 13.01 -2.64 6.30
C LYS A 16 12.21 -2.07 7.46
N THR A 17 12.82 -1.14 8.17
CA THR A 17 12.15 -0.50 9.29
C THR A 17 11.84 0.97 9.05
N VAL A 18 12.40 1.55 7.99
CA VAL A 18 12.20 2.96 7.66
C VAL A 18 11.39 3.08 6.39
N MET A 19 10.52 4.06 6.35
CA MET A 19 9.70 4.31 5.17
C MET A 19 10.44 5.27 4.24
N ASP A 20 11.46 4.75 3.56
CA ASP A 20 12.18 5.54 2.57
C ASP A 20 11.47 5.44 1.21
N GLN A 21 12.05 6.07 0.18
CA GLN A 21 11.46 6.09 -1.14
C GLN A 21 11.21 4.68 -1.68
N GLN A 22 12.19 3.83 -1.52
CA GLN A 22 12.11 2.46 -2.01
C GLN A 22 11.01 1.69 -1.31
N ARG A 23 10.91 1.86 0.00
CA ARG A 23 9.89 1.19 0.75
C ARG A 23 8.49 1.72 0.40
N LYS A 24 8.37 3.01 0.19
CA LYS A 24 7.09 3.59 -0.22
C LYS A 24 6.61 2.97 -1.53
N GLU A 25 7.53 2.77 -2.46
CA GLU A 25 7.17 2.15 -3.73
C GLU A 25 6.75 0.70 -3.56
N LEU A 26 7.46 -0.02 -2.69
CA LEU A 26 7.09 -1.41 -2.40
C LEU A 26 5.71 -1.48 -1.78
N VAL A 27 5.45 -0.63 -0.80
CA VAL A 27 4.15 -0.60 -0.13
C VAL A 27 3.06 -0.23 -1.12
N TYR A 28 3.34 0.74 -1.99
CA TYR A 28 2.37 1.16 -2.99
C TYR A 28 2.01 0.00 -3.92
N ASN A 29 3.03 -0.70 -4.42
CA ASN A 29 2.81 -1.82 -5.31
C ASN A 29 2.03 -2.94 -4.62
N LEU A 30 2.36 -3.20 -3.37
CA LEU A 30 1.65 -4.20 -2.59
C LEU A 30 0.18 -3.83 -2.44
N ALA A 31 -0.08 -2.56 -2.16
CA ALA A 31 -1.46 -2.11 -2.04
C ALA A 31 -2.22 -2.30 -3.34
N CYS A 32 -1.58 -2.03 -4.47
CA CYS A 32 -2.21 -2.22 -5.77
C CYS A 32 -2.56 -3.68 -6.01
N VAL A 33 -1.66 -4.59 -5.61
CA VAL A 33 -1.93 -6.01 -5.78
C VAL A 33 -3.12 -6.42 -4.92
N TYR A 34 -3.19 -5.95 -3.70
CA TYR A 34 -4.33 -6.23 -2.84
C TYR A 34 -5.63 -5.70 -3.46
N GLU A 35 -5.56 -4.52 -4.06
CA GLU A 35 -6.73 -3.97 -4.76
C GLU A 35 -7.21 -4.92 -5.85
N GLU A 36 -6.27 -5.44 -6.62
CA GLU A 36 -6.61 -6.35 -7.71
C GLU A 36 -7.20 -7.65 -7.21
N LEU A 37 -6.79 -8.07 -6.03
CA LEU A 37 -7.33 -9.26 -5.43
C LEU A 37 -8.68 -9.05 -4.76
N GLY A 38 -9.14 -7.81 -4.71
CA GLY A 38 -10.39 -7.49 -4.07
C GLY A 38 -10.26 -7.28 -2.57
N ARG A 39 -9.03 -7.24 -2.06
CA ARG A 39 -8.78 -7.04 -0.64
C ARG A 39 -8.60 -5.56 -0.37
N ARG A 40 -9.69 -4.84 -0.43
CA ARG A 40 -9.63 -3.38 -0.36
C ARG A 40 -9.23 -2.88 1.02
N GLU A 41 -9.56 -3.60 2.05
CA GLU A 41 -9.20 -3.19 3.41
C GLU A 41 -7.70 -3.24 3.63
N GLU A 42 -7.06 -4.31 3.16
CA GLU A 42 -5.61 -4.41 3.25
C GLU A 42 -4.94 -3.35 2.39
N ALA A 43 -5.47 -3.15 1.19
CA ALA A 43 -4.93 -2.12 0.31
C ALA A 43 -5.01 -0.75 0.97
N ALA A 44 -6.15 -0.44 1.56
CA ALA A 44 -6.36 0.84 2.23
C ALA A 44 -5.34 1.06 3.34
N LYS A 45 -5.05 0.01 4.08
CA LYS A 45 -4.09 0.07 5.17
C LYS A 45 -2.72 0.50 4.67
N PHE A 46 -2.27 -0.10 3.58
CA PHE A 46 -0.96 0.22 3.02
C PHE A 46 -0.93 1.60 2.41
N PHE A 47 -1.99 1.99 1.71
CA PHE A 47 -2.06 3.34 1.17
C PHE A 47 -2.03 4.37 2.29
N LYS A 48 -2.72 4.08 3.38
CA LYS A 48 -2.76 4.98 4.51
C LYS A 48 -1.39 5.13 5.17
N GLU A 49 -0.62 4.06 5.23
CA GLU A 49 0.73 4.13 5.78
C GLU A 49 1.59 5.11 5.00
N ILE A 50 1.50 5.05 3.68
CA ILE A 50 2.25 5.98 2.85
C ILE A 50 1.72 7.40 3.05
N TYR A 51 0.40 7.53 3.08
CA TYR A 51 -0.27 8.82 3.25
C TYR A 51 0.23 9.54 4.50
N GLU A 52 0.44 8.81 5.56
CA GLU A 52 0.86 9.40 6.83
C GLU A 52 2.28 9.91 6.80
N VAL A 53 3.15 9.30 6.00
CA VAL A 53 4.54 9.75 5.92
C VAL A 53 4.79 10.65 4.72
N ASP A 54 3.98 10.53 3.67
CA ASP A 54 4.18 11.32 2.46
C ASP A 54 2.85 11.44 1.72
N ILE A 55 2.09 12.43 2.09
CA ILE A 55 0.75 12.64 1.52
C ILE A 55 0.78 12.88 0.02
N GLY A 56 1.91 13.37 -0.48
CA GLY A 56 2.04 13.66 -1.90
C GLY A 56 2.58 12.52 -2.74
N PHE A 57 2.75 11.35 -2.14
CA PHE A 57 3.31 10.22 -2.86
C PHE A 57 2.27 9.67 -3.83
N ARG A 58 2.54 9.81 -5.13
CA ARG A 58 1.64 9.32 -6.19
C ARG A 58 0.21 9.76 -5.90
N ASP A 59 -0.73 8.85 -6.00
CA ASP A 59 -2.14 9.15 -5.78
C ASP A 59 -2.68 8.57 -4.48
N VAL A 60 -1.80 8.39 -3.49
CA VAL A 60 -2.26 7.79 -2.23
C VAL A 60 -3.30 8.66 -1.54
N ALA A 61 -3.17 9.98 -1.65
CA ALA A 61 -4.17 10.86 -1.04
C ALA A 61 -5.54 10.62 -1.64
N ASP A 62 -5.61 10.53 -2.96
CA ASP A 62 -6.87 10.22 -3.63
C ASP A 62 -7.39 8.86 -3.20
N LYS A 63 -6.52 7.88 -3.13
CA LYS A 63 -6.91 6.55 -2.74
C LYS A 63 -7.50 6.53 -1.33
N VAL A 64 -6.81 7.18 -0.40
CA VAL A 64 -7.24 7.18 0.99
C VAL A 64 -8.52 8.00 1.17
N GLU A 65 -8.57 9.17 0.55
CA GLU A 65 -9.66 10.11 0.81
C GLU A 65 -10.93 9.76 0.06
N SER A 66 -10.81 9.25 -1.15
CA SER A 66 -12.01 9.00 -1.96
C SER A 66 -12.39 7.55 -2.04
N GLY A 67 -11.43 6.65 -1.93
CA GLY A 67 -11.69 5.25 -2.16
C GLY A 67 -12.10 4.49 -0.93
N TYR A 68 -11.52 4.80 0.21
CA TYR A 68 -11.66 3.92 1.36
C TYR A 68 -12.24 4.57 2.58
N SER A 69 -11.97 5.85 2.78
CA SER A 69 -12.44 6.49 3.99
C SER A 69 -13.96 6.64 4.00
N SER A 70 -14.54 6.78 2.84
CA SER A 70 -15.99 6.96 2.75
C SER A 70 -16.74 5.64 2.83
N GLY A 71 -16.04 4.55 2.59
CA GLY A 71 -16.68 3.25 2.65
C GLY A 71 -17.06 2.86 4.06
N GLY A 72 -16.47 3.56 4.98
CA GLY A 72 -16.82 3.31 6.37
C GLY A 72 -18.25 3.64 6.64
#